data_ecbd5c818b5a8b088f7d08fc693acf5e
#
_entry.id   ecbd5c818b5a8b088f7d08fc693acf5e
#
_cell.length_a   1.000
_cell.length_b   1.000
_cell.length_c   1.000
_cell.angle_alpha   90.00
_cell.angle_beta   90.00
_cell.angle_gamma   90.00
#
_symmetry.space_group_name_H-M   'P 1'
#
loop_
_entity.id
_entity.type
_entity.pdbx_description
1 polymer ?
#
loop_
_entity_poly.entity_id
_entity_poly.type
_entity_poly.pdbx_seq_one_letter_code
_entity_poly.pdbx_strand_id
1 'polypeptide(L)'
;MPSNSHLVNPDLIKIRRLFTTPLDRLQYPDAERLNTDLKTIITTRMAQDRCGAQRSNDGGWQSAIFHDWGEEASDALVKFAKAFAVQMTAVHSEQYGLAESSFEWKLNAWANVNTAGHSNALHGHPGAFWSGVYWVDAGGREDDPTVCHR
;
A
#
# COMPACT_ATOMS: atom_id res chain seq x y z
N MET A 1 29.43 -43.01 8.20
CA MET A 1 28.25 -42.66 8.99
C MET A 1 27.03 -43.00 8.15
N PRO A 2 26.07 -43.80 8.63
CA PRO A 2 24.87 -44.07 7.85
C PRO A 2 24.04 -42.77 7.71
N SER A 3 23.64 -42.47 6.49
CA SER A 3 22.81 -41.29 6.20
C SER A 3 21.41 -41.49 6.78
N ASN A 4 20.96 -40.59 7.60
CA ASN A 4 19.62 -40.54 8.20
C ASN A 4 18.49 -40.27 7.20
N SER A 5 18.74 -40.38 5.90
CA SER A 5 17.81 -40.05 4.82
C SER A 5 16.55 -40.93 4.74
N HIS A 6 16.49 -42.03 5.54
CA HIS A 6 15.34 -42.95 5.51
C HIS A 6 14.34 -42.77 6.68
N LEU A 7 14.60 -41.84 7.60
CA LEU A 7 13.75 -41.66 8.78
C LEU A 7 12.47 -40.87 8.52
N VAL A 8 12.46 -40.03 7.46
CA VAL A 8 11.31 -39.23 7.10
C VAL A 8 10.97 -39.45 5.64
N ASN A 9 9.75 -39.91 5.36
CA ASN A 9 9.25 -39.97 3.99
C ASN A 9 8.75 -38.56 3.58
N PRO A 10 9.39 -37.93 2.59
CA PRO A 10 9.00 -36.58 2.16
C PRO A 10 7.57 -36.50 1.60
N ASP A 11 7.06 -37.62 1.03
CA ASP A 11 5.72 -37.71 0.45
C ASP A 11 4.60 -37.62 1.52
N LEU A 12 4.95 -37.88 2.77
CA LEU A 12 4.02 -37.76 3.91
C LEU A 12 4.00 -36.35 4.51
N ILE A 13 4.91 -35.47 4.10
CA ILE A 13 4.98 -34.11 4.60
C ILE A 13 3.93 -33.26 3.89
N LYS A 14 2.87 -32.88 4.60
CA LYS A 14 1.84 -31.96 4.09
C LYS A 14 2.06 -30.59 4.69
N ILE A 15 2.67 -29.70 3.93
CA ILE A 15 2.85 -28.31 4.33
C ILE A 15 1.52 -27.57 4.13
N ARG A 16 1.03 -26.98 5.22
CA ARG A 16 -0.11 -26.05 5.18
C ARG A 16 0.40 -24.66 5.47
N ARG A 17 -0.02 -23.69 4.65
CA ARG A 17 0.25 -22.28 4.87
C ARG A 17 -0.95 -21.67 5.58
N LEU A 18 -0.78 -21.33 6.86
CA LEU A 18 -1.78 -20.68 7.69
C LEU A 18 -1.36 -19.23 7.92
N PHE A 19 -2.33 -18.32 7.97
CA PHE A 19 -2.10 -16.89 8.27
C PHE A 19 -1.19 -16.17 7.27
N THR A 20 -1.22 -16.57 6.00
CA THR A 20 -0.48 -15.86 4.95
C THR A 20 -1.13 -14.51 4.69
N THR A 21 -0.32 -13.45 4.68
CA THR A 21 -0.75 -12.12 4.26
C THR A 21 -0.40 -11.95 2.79
N PRO A 22 -1.37 -11.78 1.89
CA PRO A 22 -1.09 -11.50 0.50
C PRO A 22 -0.47 -10.10 0.38
N LEU A 23 0.56 -10.00 -0.44
CA LEU A 23 1.21 -8.76 -0.78
C LEU A 23 1.38 -8.71 -2.28
N ASP A 24 0.96 -7.62 -2.90
CA ASP A 24 1.16 -7.38 -4.31
C ASP A 24 1.45 -5.90 -4.58
N ARG A 25 1.96 -5.61 -5.76
CA ARG A 25 2.25 -4.27 -6.22
C ARG A 25 1.87 -4.10 -7.68
N LEU A 26 1.37 -2.93 -8.01
CA LEU A 26 0.97 -2.57 -9.36
C LEU A 26 1.42 -1.14 -9.66
N GLN A 27 1.95 -0.93 -10.84
CA GLN A 27 2.31 0.40 -11.31
C GLN A 27 1.09 1.08 -11.95
N TYR A 28 0.87 2.36 -11.63
CA TYR A 28 -0.11 3.18 -12.33
C TYR A 28 0.34 3.40 -13.79
N PRO A 29 -0.53 3.23 -14.79
CA PRO A 29 -0.12 3.28 -16.21
C PRO A 29 0.54 4.57 -16.65
N ASP A 30 0.07 5.73 -16.16
CA ASP A 30 0.61 7.06 -16.44
C ASP A 30 1.14 7.69 -15.13
N ALA A 31 2.07 6.96 -14.48
CA ALA A 31 2.57 7.33 -13.17
C ALA A 31 3.31 8.68 -13.17
N GLU A 32 4.06 8.99 -14.21
CA GLU A 32 4.83 10.24 -14.29
C GLU A 32 3.93 11.47 -14.23
N ARG A 33 2.87 11.48 -15.05
CA ARG A 33 1.89 12.55 -15.04
C ARG A 33 1.16 12.64 -13.72
N LEU A 34 0.62 11.51 -13.24
CA LEU A 34 -0.11 11.46 -11.98
C LEU A 34 0.75 11.92 -10.81
N ASN A 35 2.01 11.51 -10.74
CA ASN A 35 2.93 11.89 -9.67
C ASN A 35 3.23 13.39 -9.70
N THR A 36 3.37 13.98 -10.89
CA THR A 36 3.57 15.43 -11.04
C THR A 36 2.38 16.21 -10.49
N ASP A 37 1.17 15.81 -10.85
CA ASP A 37 -0.06 16.43 -10.38
C ASP A 37 -0.23 16.26 -8.87
N LEU A 38 -0.07 15.03 -8.36
CA LEU A 38 -0.15 14.73 -6.93
C LEU A 38 0.90 15.50 -6.12
N LYS A 39 2.14 15.57 -6.58
CA LYS A 39 3.20 16.30 -5.90
C LYS A 39 2.84 17.78 -5.77
N THR A 40 2.33 18.38 -6.83
CA THR A 40 1.91 19.78 -6.84
C THR A 40 0.76 20.05 -5.86
N ILE A 41 -0.29 19.23 -5.92
CA ILE A 41 -1.47 19.36 -5.05
C ILE A 41 -1.10 19.14 -3.59
N ILE A 42 -0.32 18.09 -3.28
CA ILE A 42 0.09 17.75 -1.91
C ILE A 42 0.97 18.86 -1.31
N THR A 43 1.96 19.34 -2.05
CA THR A 43 2.85 20.42 -1.56
C THR A 43 2.11 21.76 -1.38
N THR A 44 1.16 22.06 -2.25
CA THR A 44 0.28 23.23 -2.11
C THR A 44 -0.57 23.10 -0.86
N ARG A 45 -1.19 21.94 -0.64
CA ARG A 45 -2.01 21.68 0.55
C ARG A 45 -1.18 21.78 1.83
N MET A 46 0.02 21.19 1.85
CA MET A 46 0.94 21.29 2.98
C MET A 46 1.31 22.74 3.32
N ALA A 47 1.49 23.59 2.31
CA ALA A 47 1.77 25.02 2.52
C ALA A 47 0.60 25.77 3.15
N GLN A 48 -0.64 25.38 2.82
CA GLN A 48 -1.88 25.97 3.36
C GLN A 48 -2.24 25.44 4.75
N ASP A 49 -1.92 24.18 5.03
CA ASP A 49 -2.20 23.49 6.30
C ASP A 49 -0.90 22.95 6.91
N ARG A 50 -0.11 23.83 7.50
CA ARG A 50 1.21 23.50 8.03
C ARG A 50 1.19 22.52 9.20
N CYS A 51 0.10 22.47 9.94
CA CYS A 51 -0.03 21.56 11.10
C CYS A 51 -0.34 20.15 10.68
N GLY A 52 -1.16 19.98 9.65
CA GLY A 52 -1.64 18.68 9.22
C GLY A 52 -2.35 17.90 10.33
N ALA A 53 -2.43 16.58 10.14
CA ALA A 53 -2.96 15.64 11.12
C ALA A 53 -1.83 14.93 11.86
N GLN A 54 -1.96 14.78 13.18
CA GLN A 54 -1.06 13.99 14.00
C GLN A 54 -1.66 12.60 14.21
N ARG A 55 -1.03 11.58 13.64
CA ARG A 55 -1.46 10.17 13.73
C ARG A 55 -0.25 9.28 14.03
N SER A 56 0.26 8.60 13.01
CA SER A 56 1.45 7.77 13.11
C SER A 56 2.74 8.48 12.71
N ASN A 57 2.68 9.71 12.24
CA ASN A 57 3.84 10.47 11.81
C ASN A 57 4.71 10.90 12.99
N ASP A 58 6.00 10.60 12.86
CA ASP A 58 7.08 11.09 13.72
C ASP A 58 7.89 12.10 12.93
N GLY A 59 7.67 13.38 13.19
CA GLY A 59 8.01 14.46 12.27
C GLY A 59 7.14 14.39 10.99
N GLY A 60 7.58 15.04 9.92
CA GLY A 60 6.85 15.05 8.66
C GLY A 60 5.48 15.71 8.72
N TRP A 61 4.78 15.66 7.61
CA TRP A 61 3.42 16.19 7.50
C TRP A 61 2.49 15.09 7.01
N GLN A 62 1.31 15.00 7.62
CA GLN A 62 0.23 14.12 7.19
C GLN A 62 -1.02 14.94 6.94
N SER A 63 -1.70 14.69 5.83
CA SER A 63 -2.95 15.40 5.51
C SER A 63 -4.14 14.83 6.29
N ALA A 64 -5.23 15.61 6.30
CA ALA A 64 -6.58 15.08 6.45
C ALA A 64 -6.95 14.18 5.26
N ILE A 65 -8.21 13.72 5.20
CA ILE A 65 -8.68 12.82 4.14
C ILE A 65 -8.40 13.43 2.76
N PHE A 66 -7.68 12.65 1.93
CA PHE A 66 -7.12 13.13 0.68
C PHE A 66 -8.17 13.46 -0.39
N HIS A 67 -9.22 12.66 -0.50
CA HIS A 67 -10.25 12.87 -1.53
C HIS A 67 -11.13 14.11 -1.28
N ASP A 68 -11.03 14.76 -0.12
CA ASP A 68 -11.76 16.00 0.13
C ASP A 68 -11.11 17.22 -0.55
N TRP A 69 -9.83 17.11 -0.94
CA TRP A 69 -9.06 18.23 -1.48
C TRP A 69 -8.10 17.85 -2.62
N GLY A 70 -7.99 16.59 -2.98
CA GLY A 70 -7.01 16.08 -3.95
C GLY A 70 -7.43 16.20 -5.42
N GLU A 71 -8.56 16.84 -5.69
CA GLU A 71 -9.05 17.12 -7.05
C GLU A 71 -9.09 15.89 -7.97
N GLU A 72 -8.94 16.08 -9.28
CA GLU A 72 -8.98 15.02 -10.30
C GLU A 72 -7.88 13.94 -10.10
N ALA A 73 -6.70 14.34 -9.64
CA ALA A 73 -5.60 13.40 -9.38
C ALA A 73 -5.93 12.45 -8.22
N SER A 74 -6.62 12.94 -7.19
CA SER A 74 -7.16 12.13 -6.12
C SER A 74 -8.17 11.10 -6.62
N ASP A 75 -9.11 11.55 -7.43
CA ASP A 75 -10.16 10.68 -7.98
C ASP A 75 -9.58 9.58 -8.85
N ALA A 76 -8.58 9.91 -9.69
CA ALA A 76 -7.87 8.94 -10.53
C ALA A 76 -7.16 7.87 -9.67
N LEU A 77 -6.44 8.29 -8.63
CA LEU A 77 -5.74 7.38 -7.73
C LEU A 77 -6.72 6.50 -6.93
N VAL A 78 -7.79 7.09 -6.39
CA VAL A 78 -8.83 6.36 -5.62
C VAL A 78 -9.51 5.32 -6.50
N LYS A 79 -9.87 5.68 -7.74
CA LYS A 79 -10.46 4.76 -8.70
C LYS A 79 -9.53 3.59 -9.01
N PHE A 80 -8.26 3.87 -9.24
CA PHE A 80 -7.24 2.85 -9.48
C PHE A 80 -7.06 1.93 -8.27
N ALA A 81 -6.91 2.48 -7.07
CA ALA A 81 -6.75 1.70 -5.84
C ALA A 81 -7.96 0.79 -5.56
N LYS A 82 -9.18 1.26 -5.79
CA LYS A 82 -10.38 0.44 -5.67
C LYS A 82 -10.41 -0.68 -6.70
N ALA A 83 -10.06 -0.41 -7.96
CA ALA A 83 -9.97 -1.44 -8.99
C ALA A 83 -8.91 -2.50 -8.65
N PHE A 84 -7.76 -2.07 -8.13
CA PHE A 84 -6.72 -2.98 -7.66
C PHE A 84 -7.19 -3.85 -6.49
N ALA A 85 -7.86 -3.27 -5.50
CA ALA A 85 -8.43 -4.01 -4.37
C ALA A 85 -9.45 -5.06 -4.82
N VAL A 86 -10.29 -4.75 -5.82
CA VAL A 86 -11.22 -5.72 -6.42
C VAL A 86 -10.47 -6.89 -7.03
N GLN A 87 -9.43 -6.63 -7.83
CA GLN A 87 -8.64 -7.69 -8.47
C GLN A 87 -7.89 -8.55 -7.45
N MET A 88 -7.25 -7.93 -6.47
CA MET A 88 -6.58 -8.67 -5.39
C MET A 88 -7.55 -9.56 -4.62
N THR A 89 -8.76 -9.08 -4.36
CA THR A 89 -9.79 -9.86 -3.66
C THR A 89 -10.26 -11.03 -4.49
N ALA A 90 -10.46 -10.85 -5.80
CA ALA A 90 -10.86 -11.93 -6.71
C ALA A 90 -9.79 -13.02 -6.76
N VAL A 91 -8.51 -12.67 -6.96
CA VAL A 91 -7.39 -13.63 -6.98
C VAL A 91 -7.26 -14.35 -5.64
N HIS A 92 -7.39 -13.62 -4.53
CA HIS A 92 -7.32 -14.22 -3.19
C HIS A 92 -8.47 -15.21 -2.98
N SER A 93 -9.68 -14.85 -3.37
CA SER A 93 -10.85 -15.73 -3.26
C SER A 93 -10.72 -17.00 -4.10
N GLU A 94 -10.23 -16.88 -5.33
CA GLU A 94 -9.96 -18.00 -6.21
C GLU A 94 -8.92 -18.96 -5.61
N GLN A 95 -7.83 -18.42 -5.09
CA GLN A 95 -6.73 -19.21 -4.51
C GLN A 95 -7.13 -19.95 -3.24
N TYR A 96 -8.02 -19.39 -2.43
CA TYR A 96 -8.40 -19.96 -1.13
C TYR A 96 -9.81 -20.53 -1.09
N GLY A 97 -10.51 -20.59 -2.22
CA GLY A 97 -11.85 -21.17 -2.33
C GLY A 97 -12.95 -20.35 -1.62
N LEU A 98 -12.71 -19.06 -1.42
CA LEU A 98 -13.74 -18.17 -0.90
C LEU A 98 -14.78 -17.89 -1.98
N ALA A 99 -16.05 -17.80 -1.60
CA ALA A 99 -17.11 -17.48 -2.53
C ALA A 99 -16.90 -16.10 -3.16
N GLU A 100 -17.20 -16.00 -4.47
CA GLU A 100 -17.22 -14.70 -5.12
C GLU A 100 -18.24 -13.81 -4.41
N SER A 101 -17.78 -12.64 -3.99
CA SER A 101 -18.60 -11.64 -3.34
C SER A 101 -18.37 -10.30 -4.02
N SER A 102 -19.42 -9.58 -4.29
CA SER A 102 -19.31 -8.18 -4.69
C SER A 102 -19.12 -7.32 -3.43
N PHE A 103 -18.07 -6.52 -3.41
CA PHE A 103 -17.80 -5.62 -2.30
C PHE A 103 -17.98 -4.18 -2.73
N GLU A 104 -18.66 -3.40 -1.90
CA GLU A 104 -18.62 -1.96 -1.97
C GLU A 104 -17.42 -1.45 -1.16
N TRP A 105 -16.37 -1.02 -1.85
CA TRP A 105 -15.15 -0.55 -1.21
C TRP A 105 -15.29 0.88 -0.71
N LYS A 106 -15.14 1.07 0.60
CA LYS A 106 -14.86 2.37 1.21
C LYS A 106 -13.37 2.53 1.32
N LEU A 107 -12.84 3.62 0.80
CA LEU A 107 -11.40 3.91 0.84
C LEU A 107 -11.18 5.18 1.64
N ASN A 108 -10.28 5.10 2.61
CA ASN A 108 -9.71 6.26 3.29
C ASN A 108 -8.27 6.42 2.83
N ALA A 109 -7.93 7.61 2.37
CA ALA A 109 -6.58 7.93 1.94
C ALA A 109 -6.12 9.24 2.58
N TRP A 110 -4.83 9.38 2.77
CA TRP A 110 -4.16 10.59 3.21
C TRP A 110 -2.78 10.65 2.57
N ALA A 111 -2.22 11.83 2.48
CA ALA A 111 -0.86 12.05 2.01
C ALA A 111 0.10 12.20 3.18
N ASN A 112 1.29 11.60 3.06
CA ASN A 112 2.41 11.82 3.97
C ASN A 112 3.55 12.50 3.20
N VAL A 113 4.18 13.51 3.79
CA VAL A 113 5.38 14.16 3.29
C VAL A 113 6.46 14.06 4.36
N ASN A 114 7.43 13.20 4.10
CA ASN A 114 8.55 12.97 4.99
C ASN A 114 9.83 13.52 4.36
N THR A 115 10.65 14.17 5.16
CA THR A 115 12.02 14.56 4.81
C THR A 115 13.02 13.70 5.59
N ALA A 116 14.30 13.89 5.38
CA ALA A 116 15.34 13.13 6.08
C ALA A 116 15.12 13.16 7.61
N GLY A 117 15.10 11.98 8.22
CA GLY A 117 14.90 11.78 9.66
C GLY A 117 13.42 11.67 10.09
N HIS A 118 12.46 11.90 9.20
CA HIS A 118 11.06 11.69 9.50
C HIS A 118 10.61 10.26 9.19
N SER A 119 9.64 9.77 9.92
CA SER A 119 9.11 8.42 9.77
C SER A 119 7.61 8.34 10.10
N ASN A 120 7.04 7.18 9.84
CA ASN A 120 5.76 6.79 10.41
C ASN A 120 5.99 5.67 11.40
N ALA A 121 5.49 5.80 12.63
CA ALA A 121 5.56 4.75 13.62
C ALA A 121 4.84 3.48 13.14
N LEU A 122 5.30 2.33 13.63
CA LEU A 122 4.62 1.06 13.39
C LEU A 122 3.18 1.14 13.89
N HIS A 123 2.22 0.90 13.01
CA HIS A 123 0.80 0.98 13.32
C HIS A 123 0.01 -0.01 12.47
N GLY A 124 -1.24 -0.25 12.87
CA GLY A 124 -2.17 -1.09 12.13
C GLY A 124 -3.40 -0.29 11.66
N HIS A 125 -4.14 -0.89 10.75
CA HIS A 125 -5.41 -0.35 10.24
C HIS A 125 -6.56 -1.29 10.61
N PRO A 126 -7.00 -1.30 11.89
CA PRO A 126 -8.05 -2.21 12.33
C PRO A 126 -9.35 -1.94 11.56
N GLY A 127 -9.97 -3.03 11.08
CA GLY A 127 -11.19 -2.96 10.27
C GLY A 127 -10.95 -2.72 8.77
N ALA A 128 -9.72 -2.46 8.32
CA ALA A 128 -9.40 -2.43 6.90
C ALA A 128 -9.13 -3.85 6.38
N PHE A 129 -9.74 -4.20 5.26
CA PHE A 129 -9.48 -5.46 4.56
C PHE A 129 -8.15 -5.39 3.79
N TRP A 130 -7.93 -4.29 3.09
CA TRP A 130 -6.68 -3.97 2.40
C TRP A 130 -6.07 -2.70 2.94
N SER A 131 -4.76 -2.66 2.98
CA SER A 131 -3.96 -1.46 3.21
C SER A 131 -2.93 -1.33 2.11
N GLY A 132 -2.65 -0.11 1.66
CA GLY A 132 -1.71 0.12 0.58
C GLY A 132 -0.99 1.45 0.71
N VAL A 133 0.11 1.57 -0.01
CA VAL A 133 0.89 2.80 -0.14
C VAL A 133 1.10 3.07 -1.62
N TYR A 134 0.87 4.30 -2.04
CA TYR A 134 1.24 4.80 -3.35
C TYR A 134 2.41 5.77 -3.20
N TRP A 135 3.49 5.47 -3.88
CA TRP A 135 4.72 6.27 -3.85
C TRP A 135 4.67 7.34 -4.95
N VAL A 136 4.55 8.60 -4.55
CA VAL A 136 4.57 9.76 -5.46
C VAL A 136 6.00 10.17 -5.77
N ASP A 137 6.87 10.16 -4.75
CA ASP A 137 8.27 10.55 -4.84
C ASP A 137 9.08 9.78 -3.79
N ALA A 138 10.15 9.14 -4.21
CA ALA A 138 11.05 8.38 -3.35
C ALA A 138 12.15 9.24 -2.69
N GLY A 139 12.16 10.55 -2.94
CA GLY A 139 13.12 11.47 -2.33
C GLY A 139 14.55 11.33 -2.81
N GLY A 140 14.75 10.88 -4.04
CA GLY A 140 16.09 10.73 -4.65
C GLY A 140 16.89 9.51 -4.15
N ARG A 141 16.25 8.56 -3.49
CA ARG A 141 16.85 7.27 -3.09
C ARG A 141 16.69 6.21 -4.18
N GLU A 142 17.07 6.55 -5.39
CA GLU A 142 16.93 5.66 -6.54
C GLU A 142 17.76 4.37 -6.41
N ASP A 143 18.83 4.40 -5.63
CA ASP A 143 19.75 3.28 -5.40
C ASP A 143 19.42 2.45 -4.15
N ASP A 144 18.36 2.78 -3.40
CA ASP A 144 17.99 2.04 -2.21
C ASP A 144 17.16 0.79 -2.59
N PRO A 145 17.69 -0.43 -2.38
CA PRO A 145 16.98 -1.65 -2.74
C PRO A 145 15.71 -1.89 -1.90
N THR A 146 15.52 -1.13 -0.82
CA THR A 146 14.29 -1.17 0.00
C THR A 146 13.21 -0.25 -0.54
N VAL A 147 13.56 0.72 -1.39
CA VAL A 147 12.61 1.54 -2.12
C VAL A 147 12.18 0.77 -3.37
N CYS A 148 10.92 0.40 -3.43
CA CYS A 148 10.37 -0.26 -4.62
C CYS A 148 10.35 0.70 -5.81
N HIS A 149 11.49 0.77 -6.53
CA HIS A 149 11.53 1.33 -7.87
C HIS A 149 10.95 0.31 -8.84
N ARG A 150 9.76 0.52 -9.28
CA ARG A 150 9.23 0.15 -10.60
C ARG A 150 7.73 0.13 -10.61
#